data_e27ebbcc95bc938664d6fb99804ba26d
#
_entry.id   e27ebbcc95bc938664d6fb99804ba26d
#
_cell.length_a   1.000
_cell.length_b   1.000
_cell.length_c   1.000
_cell.angle_alpha   90.00
_cell.angle_beta   90.00
_cell.angle_gamma   90.00
#
_symmetry.space_group_name_H-M   'P 1'
#
loop_
_entity.id
_entity.type
_entity.pdbx_description
1 polymer ?
#
loop_
_entity_poly.entity_id
_entity_poly.type
_entity_poly.pdbx_seq_one_letter_code
_entity_poly.pdbx_strand_id
1 'polypeptide(L)'
;MQPDFFEEFRQRVEGKRVLILGVGNRMRGDDGLGSRMIARLKGKLSLPMLDAGDVPENFLGPIEQAQADLVLVIDAADLRAAPGDLALLELSQLGGLAVSTHTVNLGLLFKVIPADRRPEVLVLAVQPESTEFGTGLSHTIRAAMEGLESLLLGVFS
;
A
#
# COMPACT_ATOMS: atom_id res chain seq x y z
N MET A 1 2.28 15.51 -7.95
CA MET A 1 2.83 14.22 -8.40
C MET A 1 3.59 14.45 -9.71
N GLN A 2 4.80 13.97 -9.78
CA GLN A 2 5.64 14.16 -10.97
C GLN A 2 5.24 13.18 -12.08
N PRO A 3 5.25 13.60 -13.35
CA PRO A 3 4.93 12.70 -14.47
C PRO A 3 5.78 11.42 -14.49
N ASP A 4 7.04 11.51 -14.09
CA ASP A 4 7.96 10.38 -14.05
C ASP A 4 7.50 9.31 -13.06
N PHE A 5 6.90 9.71 -11.94
CA PHE A 5 6.38 8.76 -10.93
C PHE A 5 5.25 7.91 -11.51
N PHE A 6 4.31 8.55 -12.21
CA PHE A 6 3.21 7.84 -12.85
C PHE A 6 3.73 6.81 -13.85
N GLU A 7 4.66 7.20 -14.70
CA GLU A 7 5.20 6.33 -15.74
C GLU A 7 6.03 5.18 -15.14
N GLU A 8 6.84 5.48 -14.14
CA GLU A 8 7.60 4.45 -13.43
C GLU A 8 6.66 3.41 -12.79
N PHE A 9 5.63 3.88 -12.12
CA PHE A 9 4.63 3.02 -11.51
C PHE A 9 3.93 2.15 -12.56
N ARG A 10 3.48 2.78 -13.64
CA ARG A 10 2.79 2.09 -14.73
C ARG A 10 3.64 0.97 -15.30
N GLN A 11 4.91 1.24 -15.55
CA GLN A 11 5.85 0.24 -16.08
C GLN A 11 6.05 -0.94 -15.12
N ARG A 12 6.09 -0.67 -13.82
CA ARG A 12 6.31 -1.73 -12.83
C ARG A 12 5.14 -2.70 -12.72
N VAL A 13 3.93 -2.27 -13.01
CA VAL A 13 2.72 -3.11 -12.88
C VAL A 13 2.19 -3.63 -14.21
N GLU A 14 2.68 -3.10 -15.32
CA GLU A 14 2.17 -3.43 -16.65
C GLU A 14 2.30 -4.92 -16.96
N GLY A 15 1.20 -5.51 -17.46
CA GLY A 15 1.17 -6.91 -17.86
C GLY A 15 1.16 -7.91 -16.71
N LYS A 16 1.08 -7.45 -15.47
CA LYS A 16 1.08 -8.31 -14.28
C LYS A 16 -0.30 -8.42 -13.67
N ARG A 17 -0.58 -9.59 -13.08
CA ARG A 17 -1.76 -9.76 -12.24
C ARG A 17 -1.46 -9.14 -10.89
N VAL A 18 -2.19 -8.10 -10.52
CA VAL A 18 -1.94 -7.32 -9.32
C VAL A 18 -3.02 -7.55 -8.29
N LEU A 19 -2.60 -7.79 -7.05
CA LEU A 19 -3.45 -7.72 -5.86
C LEU A 19 -3.11 -6.43 -5.12
N ILE A 20 -4.11 -5.63 -4.80
CA ILE A 20 -3.93 -4.43 -3.95
C ILE A 20 -4.23 -4.79 -2.51
N LEU A 21 -3.27 -4.56 -1.63
CA LEU A 21 -3.36 -4.87 -0.21
C LEU A 21 -3.29 -3.58 0.60
N GLY A 22 -4.39 -3.20 1.23
CA GLY A 22 -4.39 -2.06 2.15
C GLY A 22 -4.00 -2.49 3.54
N VAL A 23 -3.05 -1.79 4.14
CA VAL A 23 -2.54 -2.08 5.48
C VAL A 23 -2.61 -0.82 6.32
N GLY A 24 -3.03 -0.95 7.56
CA GLY A 24 -3.05 0.17 8.48
C GLY A 24 -4.15 0.09 9.53
N ASN A 25 -4.03 0.93 10.55
CA ASN A 25 -4.95 0.99 11.67
C ASN A 25 -5.79 2.27 11.59
N ARG A 26 -7.09 2.13 11.29
CA ARG A 26 -8.01 3.27 11.18
C ARG A 26 -8.17 4.05 12.48
N MET A 27 -7.82 3.47 13.61
CA MET A 27 -7.91 4.12 14.91
C MET A 27 -6.71 5.03 15.22
N ARG A 28 -5.72 5.07 14.34
CA ARG A 28 -4.48 5.80 14.54
C ARG A 28 -4.24 6.83 13.45
N GLY A 29 -5.19 7.75 13.26
CA GLY A 29 -5.02 8.87 12.35
C GLY A 29 -4.69 8.43 10.93
N ASP A 30 -3.62 8.97 10.37
CA ASP A 30 -3.20 8.71 8.98
C ASP A 30 -2.68 7.29 8.76
N ASP A 31 -2.42 6.54 9.82
CA ASP A 31 -2.09 5.11 9.72
C ASP A 31 -3.23 4.30 9.10
N GLY A 32 -4.45 4.83 9.11
CA GLY A 32 -5.61 4.21 8.48
C GLY A 32 -5.71 4.40 6.97
N LEU A 33 -4.76 5.08 6.35
CA LEU A 33 -4.82 5.42 4.92
C LEU A 33 -4.97 4.19 4.03
N GLY A 34 -4.19 3.14 4.26
CA GLY A 34 -4.23 1.94 3.43
C GLY A 34 -5.60 1.27 3.43
N SER A 35 -6.15 1.02 4.61
CA SER A 35 -7.49 0.43 4.75
C SER A 35 -8.57 1.32 4.13
N ARG A 36 -8.48 2.62 4.35
CA ARG A 36 -9.46 3.58 3.81
C ARG A 36 -9.37 3.66 2.29
N MET A 37 -8.18 3.50 1.72
CA MET A 37 -8.02 3.50 0.27
C MET A 37 -8.70 2.29 -0.37
N ILE A 38 -8.63 1.12 0.24
CA ILE A 38 -9.33 -0.06 -0.26
C ILE A 38 -10.84 0.19 -0.31
N ALA A 39 -11.41 0.75 0.75
CA ALA A 39 -12.83 1.09 0.79
C ALA A 39 -13.20 2.07 -0.34
N ARG A 40 -12.34 3.03 -0.60
CA ARG A 40 -12.55 4.05 -1.62
C ARG A 40 -12.47 3.49 -3.05
N LEU A 41 -11.62 2.48 -3.27
CA LEU A 41 -11.42 1.89 -4.59
C LEU A 41 -12.44 0.82 -4.95
N LYS A 42 -13.15 0.27 -3.97
CA LYS A 42 -14.17 -0.75 -4.23
C LYS A 42 -15.22 -0.24 -5.20
N GLY A 43 -15.51 -1.06 -6.21
CA GLY A 43 -16.47 -0.71 -7.26
C GLY A 43 -15.89 0.18 -8.36
N LYS A 44 -14.67 0.66 -8.21
CA LYS A 44 -14.00 1.52 -9.20
C LYS A 44 -12.94 0.80 -10.01
N LEU A 45 -12.39 -0.27 -9.45
CA LEU A 45 -11.41 -1.14 -10.10
C LEU A 45 -11.88 -2.58 -10.03
N SER A 46 -11.54 -3.37 -11.04
CA SER A 46 -11.88 -4.79 -11.10
C SER A 46 -10.78 -5.71 -10.59
N LEU A 47 -9.70 -5.14 -10.06
CA LEU A 47 -8.60 -5.91 -9.47
C LEU A 47 -9.01 -6.53 -8.13
N PRO A 48 -8.44 -7.68 -7.77
CA PRO A 48 -8.60 -8.18 -6.41
C PRO A 48 -7.97 -7.20 -5.40
N MET A 49 -8.70 -6.93 -4.34
CA MET A 49 -8.27 -6.01 -3.29
C MET A 49 -8.60 -6.61 -1.93
N LEU A 50 -7.70 -6.45 -0.98
CA LEU A 50 -7.87 -6.89 0.40
C LEU A 50 -7.57 -5.75 1.36
N ASP A 51 -8.43 -5.56 2.33
CA ASP A 51 -8.17 -4.70 3.47
C ASP A 51 -7.62 -5.58 4.59
N ALA A 52 -6.30 -5.59 4.75
CA ALA A 52 -5.64 -6.40 5.76
C ALA A 52 -5.60 -5.73 7.14
N GLY A 53 -5.98 -4.46 7.21
CA GLY A 53 -5.98 -3.72 8.47
C GLY A 53 -4.60 -3.70 9.12
N ASP A 54 -4.58 -3.95 10.43
CA ASP A 54 -3.37 -3.85 11.26
C ASP A 54 -2.61 -5.18 11.37
N VAL A 55 -3.17 -6.27 10.85
CA VAL A 55 -2.64 -7.63 11.02
C VAL A 55 -2.58 -8.36 9.67
N PRO A 56 -1.70 -7.92 8.75
CA PRO A 56 -1.62 -8.51 7.40
C PRO A 56 -1.29 -10.00 7.43
N GLU A 57 -0.64 -10.49 8.46
CA GLU A 57 -0.28 -11.90 8.63
C GLU A 57 -1.51 -12.81 8.73
N ASN A 58 -2.68 -12.28 9.05
CA ASN A 58 -3.91 -13.04 9.06
C ASN A 58 -4.49 -13.27 7.66
N PHE A 59 -3.87 -12.68 6.64
CA PHE A 59 -4.40 -12.70 5.27
C PHE A 59 -3.56 -13.54 4.31
N LEU A 60 -2.67 -14.38 4.83
CA LEU A 60 -1.82 -15.25 4.00
C LEU A 60 -2.63 -16.10 3.02
N GLY A 61 -3.69 -16.74 3.49
CA GLY A 61 -4.55 -17.57 2.65
C GLY A 61 -5.15 -16.79 1.47
N PRO A 62 -5.88 -15.69 1.73
CA PRO A 62 -6.42 -14.87 0.66
C PRO A 62 -5.35 -14.30 -0.29
N ILE A 63 -4.19 -13.95 0.22
CA ILE A 63 -3.08 -13.45 -0.61
C ILE A 63 -2.61 -14.56 -1.58
N GLU A 64 -2.40 -15.78 -1.07
CA GLU A 64 -1.99 -16.89 -1.92
C GLU A 64 -3.07 -17.26 -2.93
N GLN A 65 -4.34 -17.24 -2.53
CA GLN A 65 -5.47 -17.55 -3.42
C GLN A 65 -5.60 -16.59 -4.58
N ALA A 66 -5.17 -15.35 -4.41
CA ALA A 66 -5.22 -14.35 -5.46
C ALA A 66 -4.29 -14.68 -6.64
N GLN A 67 -3.25 -15.49 -6.41
CA GLN A 67 -2.28 -15.91 -7.41
C GLN A 67 -1.72 -14.72 -8.22
N ALA A 68 -1.46 -13.62 -7.54
CA ALA A 68 -0.94 -12.42 -8.16
C ALA A 68 0.54 -12.56 -8.50
N ASP A 69 0.95 -11.90 -9.57
CA ASP A 69 2.37 -11.77 -9.90
C ASP A 69 3.02 -10.69 -9.03
N LEU A 70 2.21 -9.70 -8.64
CA LEU A 70 2.65 -8.57 -7.85
C LEU A 70 1.60 -8.20 -6.82
N VAL A 71 2.03 -8.00 -5.58
CA VAL A 71 1.19 -7.42 -4.52
C VAL A 71 1.59 -5.97 -4.34
N LEU A 72 0.65 -5.07 -4.54
CA LEU A 72 0.82 -3.65 -4.27
C LEU A 72 0.25 -3.34 -2.90
N VAL A 73 1.14 -3.06 -1.95
CA VAL A 73 0.77 -2.69 -0.59
C VAL A 73 0.59 -1.18 -0.52
N ILE A 74 -0.51 -0.71 0.03
CA ILE A 74 -0.74 0.70 0.32
C ILE A 74 -0.65 0.89 1.82
N ASP A 75 0.28 1.70 2.28
CA ASP A 75 0.57 1.90 3.70
C ASP A 75 1.08 3.31 3.97
N ALA A 76 0.81 3.82 5.16
CA ALA A 76 1.45 5.02 5.67
C ALA A 76 2.79 4.61 6.28
N ALA A 77 3.84 5.33 5.94
CA ALA A 77 5.17 5.05 6.45
C ALA A 77 5.97 6.33 6.62
N ASP A 78 6.79 6.38 7.66
CA ASP A 78 7.68 7.51 7.87
C ASP A 78 8.83 7.45 6.86
N LEU A 79 8.72 8.30 5.85
CA LEU A 79 9.69 8.42 4.76
C LEU A 79 10.69 9.54 5.04
N ARG A 80 10.58 10.21 6.17
CA ARG A 80 11.34 11.44 6.50
C ARG A 80 11.13 12.51 5.42
N ALA A 81 9.87 12.64 4.99
CA ALA A 81 9.45 13.52 3.92
C ALA A 81 8.31 14.42 4.41
N ALA A 82 7.79 15.27 3.53
CA ALA A 82 6.66 16.10 3.86
C ALA A 82 5.37 15.26 3.90
N PRO A 83 4.42 15.55 4.81
CA PRO A 83 3.15 14.85 4.85
C PRO A 83 2.46 14.82 3.48
N GLY A 84 2.02 13.66 3.07
CA GLY A 84 1.39 13.45 1.76
C GLY A 84 2.34 13.05 0.64
N ASP A 85 3.65 13.13 0.85
CA ASP A 85 4.62 12.66 -0.14
C ASP A 85 4.49 11.16 -0.35
N LEU A 86 4.69 10.74 -1.59
CA LEU A 86 4.58 9.35 -2.04
C LEU A 86 5.95 8.77 -2.34
N ALA A 87 6.10 7.47 -2.08
CA ALA A 87 7.25 6.71 -2.57
C ALA A 87 6.78 5.32 -3.00
N LEU A 88 7.37 4.81 -4.08
CA LEU A 88 7.16 3.44 -4.52
C LEU A 88 8.42 2.66 -4.18
N LEU A 89 8.31 1.72 -3.27
CA LEU A 89 9.45 1.02 -2.70
C LEU A 89 9.29 -0.49 -2.85
N GLU A 90 10.40 -1.17 -3.03
CA GLU A 90 10.43 -2.61 -2.86
C GLU A 90 10.42 -2.93 -1.36
N LEU A 91 9.82 -4.05 -0.99
CA LEU A 91 9.71 -4.44 0.42
C LEU A 91 11.07 -4.47 1.11
N SER A 92 12.12 -4.91 0.41
CA SER A 92 13.48 -4.96 0.92
C SER A 92 14.08 -3.60 1.25
N GLN A 93 13.56 -2.52 0.67
CA GLN A 93 14.06 -1.16 0.88
C GLN A 93 13.52 -0.51 2.15
N LEU A 94 12.42 -1.03 2.68
CA LEU A 94 11.73 -0.40 3.81
C LEU A 94 12.55 -0.41 5.11
N GLY A 95 13.38 -1.41 5.32
CA GLY A 95 14.20 -1.53 6.52
C GLY A 95 15.24 -0.43 6.70
N GLY A 96 15.58 0.32 5.63
CA GLY A 96 16.59 1.37 5.68
C GLY A 96 16.05 2.79 5.48
N LEU A 97 14.94 2.93 4.75
CA LEU A 97 14.45 4.24 4.31
C LEU A 97 13.12 4.65 4.94
N ALA A 98 12.28 3.70 5.32
CA ALA A 98 10.95 3.97 5.83
C ALA A 98 10.69 3.18 7.09
N VAL A 99 9.93 3.77 8.01
CA VAL A 99 9.51 3.12 9.25
C VAL A 99 7.99 2.95 9.21
N SER A 100 7.58 1.68 9.23
CA SER A 100 6.18 1.30 9.38
C SER A 100 6.12 0.11 10.33
N THR A 101 5.15 0.09 11.24
CA THR A 101 4.95 -1.03 12.15
C THR A 101 4.54 -2.31 11.41
N HIS A 102 4.02 -2.18 10.20
CA HIS A 102 3.55 -3.29 9.38
C HIS A 102 4.65 -3.93 8.53
N THR A 103 5.74 -3.23 8.29
CA THR A 103 6.82 -3.66 7.38
C THR A 103 7.45 -4.99 7.80
N VAL A 104 7.75 -5.14 9.10
CA VAL A 104 8.37 -6.36 9.64
C VAL A 104 7.44 -7.56 9.43
N ASN A 105 6.16 -7.38 9.76
CA ASN A 105 5.16 -8.43 9.62
C ASN A 105 4.92 -8.81 8.16
N LEU A 106 4.91 -7.84 7.26
CA LEU A 106 4.82 -8.09 5.83
C LEU A 106 6.02 -8.88 5.33
N GLY A 107 7.23 -8.51 5.73
CA GLY A 107 8.44 -9.23 5.36
C GLY A 107 8.40 -10.70 5.78
N LEU A 108 7.97 -10.95 7.02
CA LEU A 108 7.81 -12.31 7.53
C LEU A 108 6.72 -13.08 6.79
N LEU A 109 5.59 -12.43 6.53
CA LEU A 109 4.47 -13.02 5.82
C LEU A 109 4.89 -13.55 4.45
N PHE A 110 5.55 -12.73 3.65
CA PHE A 110 5.92 -13.13 2.30
C PHE A 110 7.04 -14.18 2.29
N LYS A 111 7.87 -14.27 3.32
CA LYS A 111 8.88 -15.32 3.44
C LYS A 111 8.28 -16.69 3.67
N VAL A 112 7.08 -16.80 4.22
CA VAL A 112 6.38 -18.08 4.44
C VAL A 112 5.95 -18.67 3.09
N ILE A 113 5.68 -17.86 2.10
CA ILE A 113 5.31 -18.34 0.77
C ILE A 113 6.55 -18.93 0.09
N PRO A 114 6.47 -20.15 -0.47
CA PRO A 114 7.59 -20.74 -1.20
C PRO A 114 8.09 -19.80 -2.31
N ALA A 115 9.41 -19.77 -2.50
CA ALA A 115 10.04 -18.82 -3.41
C ALA A 115 9.51 -18.89 -4.85
N ASP A 116 9.15 -20.08 -5.33
CA ASP A 116 8.62 -20.28 -6.67
C ASP A 116 7.20 -19.74 -6.88
N ARG A 117 6.46 -19.49 -5.78
CA ARG A 117 5.10 -18.94 -5.81
C ARG A 117 5.01 -17.57 -5.18
N ARG A 118 6.13 -17.02 -4.73
CA ARG A 118 6.16 -15.74 -4.02
C ARG A 118 5.98 -14.60 -5.01
N PRO A 119 4.98 -13.74 -4.82
CA PRO A 119 4.80 -12.58 -5.68
C PRO A 119 5.90 -11.53 -5.45
N GLU A 120 6.10 -10.69 -6.44
CA GLU A 120 6.81 -9.43 -6.24
C GLU A 120 5.99 -8.54 -5.30
N VAL A 121 6.64 -7.79 -4.41
CA VAL A 121 5.95 -6.91 -3.48
C VAL A 121 6.46 -5.49 -3.63
N LEU A 122 5.56 -4.59 -4.00
CA LEU A 122 5.81 -3.16 -4.02
C LEU A 122 4.98 -2.50 -2.93
N VAL A 123 5.56 -1.50 -2.29
CA VAL A 123 4.86 -0.70 -1.29
C VAL A 123 4.71 0.72 -1.83
N LEU A 124 3.46 1.14 -1.98
CA LEU A 124 3.12 2.53 -2.27
C LEU A 124 2.92 3.20 -0.91
N ALA A 125 3.96 3.88 -0.47
CA ALA A 125 4.03 4.48 0.85
C ALA A 125 3.67 5.96 0.79
N VAL A 126 2.94 6.41 1.79
CA VAL A 126 2.54 7.82 1.93
C VAL A 126 3.05 8.33 3.27
N GLN A 127 3.75 9.46 3.26
CA GLN A 127 4.20 10.10 4.49
C GLN A 127 3.00 10.60 5.30
N PRO A 128 2.76 10.10 6.51
CA PRO A 128 1.66 10.59 7.35
C PRO A 128 2.01 11.94 7.98
N GLU A 129 0.99 12.69 8.38
CA GLU A 129 1.14 13.86 9.21
C GLU A 129 1.09 13.49 10.69
N SER A 130 0.12 12.65 11.07
CA SER A 130 -0.05 12.18 12.45
C SER A 130 -0.65 10.78 12.46
N THR A 131 -0.10 9.92 13.31
CA THR A 131 -0.64 8.58 13.57
C THR A 131 -1.15 8.46 15.01
N GLU A 132 -1.60 9.57 15.56
CA GLU A 132 -2.09 9.64 16.92
C GLU A 132 -3.38 8.84 17.08
N PHE A 133 -3.47 8.04 18.14
CA PHE A 133 -4.62 7.22 18.45
C PHE A 133 -5.85 8.08 18.72
N GLY A 134 -6.99 7.65 18.19
CA GLY A 134 -8.27 8.33 18.39
C GLY A 134 -8.52 9.49 17.44
N THR A 135 -7.60 9.77 16.52
CA THR A 135 -7.80 10.80 15.49
C THR A 135 -8.22 10.17 14.17
N GLY A 136 -8.92 10.93 13.33
CA GLY A 136 -9.17 10.54 11.93
C GLY A 136 -8.01 10.96 11.04
N LEU A 137 -8.23 10.88 9.74
CA LEU A 137 -7.25 11.34 8.76
C LEU A 137 -7.03 12.84 8.89
N SER A 138 -5.77 13.27 8.79
CA SER A 138 -5.44 14.70 8.70
C SER A 138 -5.97 15.30 7.40
N HIS A 139 -6.11 16.61 7.37
CA HIS A 139 -6.57 17.30 6.18
C HIS A 139 -5.61 17.09 5.00
N THR A 140 -4.31 17.15 5.25
CA THR A 140 -3.28 16.93 4.25
C THR A 140 -3.40 15.55 3.61
N ILE A 141 -3.63 14.51 4.43
CA ILE A 141 -3.73 13.14 3.93
C ILE A 141 -5.06 12.91 3.20
N ARG A 142 -6.14 13.56 3.61
CA ARG A 142 -7.39 13.49 2.84
C ARG A 142 -7.19 14.00 1.42
N ALA A 143 -6.47 15.11 1.25
CA ALA A 143 -6.14 15.65 -0.06
C ALA A 143 -5.23 14.71 -0.84
N ALA A 144 -4.23 14.14 -0.18
CA ALA A 144 -3.31 13.18 -0.79
C ALA A 144 -4.05 11.93 -1.30
N MET A 145 -5.08 11.49 -0.58
CA MET A 145 -5.87 10.33 -0.99
C MET A 145 -6.61 10.55 -2.31
N GLU A 146 -7.05 11.76 -2.58
CA GLU A 146 -7.69 12.08 -3.87
C GLU A 146 -6.69 11.91 -5.02
N GLY A 147 -5.48 12.39 -4.85
CA GLY A 147 -4.41 12.21 -5.83
C GLY A 147 -4.01 10.76 -5.99
N LEU A 148 -3.95 10.02 -4.90
CA LEU A 148 -3.63 8.60 -4.91
C LEU A 148 -4.71 7.79 -5.64
N GLU A 149 -5.98 8.09 -5.40
CA GLU A 149 -7.08 7.46 -6.13
C GLU A 149 -6.96 7.72 -7.63
N SER A 150 -6.72 8.97 -8.02
CA SER A 150 -6.54 9.33 -9.43
C SER A 150 -5.37 8.58 -10.06
N LEU A 151 -4.27 8.46 -9.34
CA LEU A 151 -3.10 7.69 -9.78
C LEU A 151 -3.47 6.22 -10.05
N LEU A 152 -4.11 5.58 -9.10
CA LEU A 152 -4.46 4.17 -9.19
C LEU A 152 -5.48 3.91 -10.29
N LEU A 153 -6.48 4.77 -10.41
CA LEU A 153 -7.47 4.66 -11.49
C LEU A 153 -6.81 4.85 -12.85
N GLY A 154 -5.85 5.76 -12.97
CA GLY A 154 -5.12 6.00 -14.21
C GLY A 154 -4.21 4.85 -14.61
N VAL A 155 -3.57 4.22 -13.63
CA VAL A 155 -2.63 3.11 -13.89
C VAL A 155 -3.36 1.81 -14.21
N PHE A 156 -4.48 1.54 -13.55
CA PHE A 156 -5.16 0.24 -13.62
C PHE A 156 -6.45 0.24 -14.46
N SER A 157 -6.79 1.34 -15.07
CA SER A 157 -7.98 1.40 -15.95
C SER A 157 -7.66 1.07 -17.39
#